data_249ebccbe6219e1cd5d7c39aa9ccb35a
#
_entry.id   249ebccbe6219e1cd5d7c39aa9ccb35a
#
_cell.length_a   1.000
_cell.length_b   1.000
_cell.length_c   1.000
_cell.angle_alpha   90.00
_cell.angle_beta   90.00
_cell.angle_gamma   90.00
#
_symmetry.space_group_name_H-M   'P 1'
#
loop_
_entity.id
_entity.type
_entity.pdbx_description
1 polymer ?
#
loop_
_entity_poly.entity_id
_entity_poly.type
_entity_poly.pdbx_seq_one_letter_code
_entity_poly.pdbx_strand_id
1 'polypeptide(L)'
;MGGEVESIGLAEVRSALTWWLEAGVDVAIQEEPRNWLKPAPARKAATAEPPPPNIARPSHETLAELQDWLATSAQLPLASATSKRILPHGPENAAIMLLTEAPTIEDYASGQPIGGDAWVLARRMLAAIGITPDQAYVASLSPINSPGARLSPRDREDYAEIARRHVRLAKPRRLLLFGDASTALLGKPVAQARGHVHKVEGVRTVATFHPRHLIKRPLDKSLAWQDLLLLMEDES
;
A
#
# COMPACT_ATOMS: atom_id res chain seq x y z
N MET A 1 36.10 41.84 3.49
CA MET A 1 35.19 41.89 4.64
C MET A 1 34.21 40.76 4.45
N GLY A 2 34.40 39.65 5.12
CA GLY A 2 33.52 38.51 5.07
C GLY A 2 32.41 38.74 6.10
N GLY A 3 31.17 38.79 5.67
CA GLY A 3 30.01 38.81 6.54
C GLY A 3 29.83 37.42 7.14
N GLU A 4 29.92 37.29 8.44
CA GLU A 4 29.52 36.11 9.20
C GLU A 4 28.00 35.92 8.97
N VAL A 5 27.61 34.81 8.40
CA VAL A 5 26.21 34.37 8.38
C VAL A 5 25.89 33.86 9.78
N GLU A 6 25.32 34.74 10.59
CA GLU A 6 24.79 34.39 11.90
C GLU A 6 23.74 33.28 11.72
N SER A 7 23.98 32.13 12.33
CA SER A 7 23.02 31.01 12.29
C SER A 7 21.81 31.37 13.16
N ILE A 8 20.72 31.74 12.51
CA ILE A 8 19.44 32.01 13.18
C ILE A 8 18.98 30.74 13.89
N GLY A 9 18.77 30.82 15.20
CA GLY A 9 18.34 29.68 16.02
C GLY A 9 16.90 29.25 15.70
N LEU A 10 16.62 27.97 15.81
CA LEU A 10 15.30 27.38 15.52
C LEU A 10 14.17 28.04 16.35
N ALA A 11 14.48 28.53 17.55
CA ALA A 11 13.55 29.26 18.42
C ALA A 11 13.19 30.64 17.85
N GLU A 12 14.14 31.33 17.24
CA GLU A 12 13.93 32.65 16.63
C GLU A 12 13.12 32.55 15.36
N VAL A 13 13.37 31.52 14.52
CA VAL A 13 12.58 31.23 13.32
C VAL A 13 11.12 30.94 13.69
N ARG A 14 10.92 30.15 14.74
CA ARG A 14 9.57 29.80 15.22
C ARG A 14 8.85 31.05 15.76
N SER A 15 9.53 31.88 16.52
CA SER A 15 8.98 33.11 17.04
C SER A 15 8.57 34.08 15.94
N ALA A 16 9.41 34.25 14.91
CA ALA A 16 9.12 35.11 13.76
C ALA A 16 7.91 34.60 12.98
N LEU A 17 7.82 33.28 12.73
CA LEU A 17 6.67 32.67 12.03
C LEU A 17 5.36 32.82 12.82
N THR A 18 5.41 32.68 14.15
CA THR A 18 4.24 32.88 15.00
C THR A 18 3.78 34.34 14.95
N TRP A 19 4.70 35.29 15.02
CA TRP A 19 4.39 36.70 14.89
C TRP A 19 3.76 37.05 13.54
N TRP A 20 4.24 36.47 12.44
CA TRP A 20 3.67 36.67 11.11
C TRP A 20 2.23 36.16 11.01
N LEU A 21 1.95 34.98 11.58
CA LEU A 21 0.60 34.42 11.65
C LEU A 21 -0.35 35.32 12.47
N GLU A 22 0.11 35.84 13.61
CA GLU A 22 -0.67 36.77 14.44
C GLU A 22 -0.88 38.12 13.77
N ALA A 23 0.06 38.55 12.92
CA ALA A 23 -0.06 39.75 12.08
C ALA A 23 -0.95 39.57 10.83
N GLY A 24 -1.54 38.36 10.63
CA GLY A 24 -2.43 38.07 9.51
C GLY A 24 -1.71 37.78 8.19
N VAL A 25 -0.40 37.52 8.23
CA VAL A 25 0.38 37.10 7.06
C VAL A 25 0.36 35.56 7.01
N ASP A 26 -0.66 35.01 6.38
CA ASP A 26 -0.88 33.56 6.23
C ASP A 26 -0.40 33.01 4.88
N VAL A 27 0.04 33.88 3.97
CA VAL A 27 0.49 33.51 2.63
C VAL A 27 1.82 34.19 2.30
N ALA A 28 2.79 33.42 1.80
CA ALA A 28 4.02 33.99 1.22
C ALA A 28 3.73 34.61 -0.15
N ILE A 29 3.85 35.95 -0.26
CA ILE A 29 3.65 36.69 -1.49
C ILE A 29 5.02 36.91 -2.16
N GLN A 30 5.11 36.61 -3.45
CA GLN A 30 6.31 36.93 -4.24
C GLN A 30 6.25 38.38 -4.67
N GLU A 31 7.37 39.09 -4.71
CA GLU A 31 7.46 40.51 -5.13
C GLU A 31 7.13 40.70 -6.59
N GLU A 32 7.27 39.69 -7.43
CA GLU A 32 6.90 39.71 -8.85
C GLU A 32 5.63 38.94 -9.15
N PRO A 33 4.69 39.47 -9.94
CA PRO A 33 3.45 38.80 -10.30
C PRO A 33 3.75 37.56 -11.15
N ARG A 34 3.34 36.40 -10.68
CA ARG A 34 3.50 35.13 -11.41
C ARG A 34 2.46 35.01 -12.52
N ASN A 35 2.92 34.95 -13.74
CA ASN A 35 2.03 34.72 -14.89
C ASN A 35 1.69 33.21 -14.99
N TRP A 36 0.51 32.84 -14.52
CA TRP A 36 0.02 31.45 -14.53
C TRP A 36 -0.34 30.93 -15.92
N LEU A 37 -0.44 31.81 -16.92
CA LEU A 37 -0.76 31.48 -18.32
C LEU A 37 0.49 31.14 -19.14
N LYS A 38 1.66 31.53 -18.68
CA LYS A 38 2.91 31.09 -19.31
C LYS A 38 3.32 29.70 -18.75
N PRO A 39 3.57 28.70 -19.62
CA PRO A 39 4.19 27.46 -19.16
C PRO A 39 5.45 27.84 -18.40
N ALA A 40 5.63 27.24 -17.21
CA ALA A 40 6.87 27.41 -16.45
C ALA A 40 8.05 27.10 -17.39
N PRO A 41 9.15 27.92 -17.41
CA PRO A 41 10.32 27.57 -18.18
C PRO A 41 10.72 26.16 -17.81
N ALA A 42 10.91 25.31 -18.82
CA ALA A 42 11.29 23.92 -18.60
C ALA A 42 12.46 23.92 -17.61
N ARG A 43 12.21 23.42 -16.40
CA ARG A 43 13.24 23.28 -15.37
C ARG A 43 14.37 22.55 -16.08
N LYS A 44 15.53 23.23 -16.26
CA LYS A 44 16.73 22.59 -16.82
C LYS A 44 16.80 21.23 -16.15
N ALA A 45 16.77 20.16 -16.96
CA ALA A 45 16.81 18.80 -16.46
C ALA A 45 17.92 18.76 -15.42
N ALA A 46 17.53 18.64 -14.15
CA ALA A 46 18.48 18.32 -13.10
C ALA A 46 19.24 17.11 -13.64
N THR A 47 20.54 17.20 -13.66
CA THR A 47 21.47 16.14 -14.04
C THR A 47 20.83 14.83 -13.64
N ALA A 48 20.55 13.96 -14.61
CA ALA A 48 19.77 12.74 -14.40
C ALA A 48 20.35 12.07 -13.16
N GLU A 49 19.54 12.05 -12.10
CA GLU A 49 19.85 11.28 -10.90
C GLU A 49 20.21 9.88 -11.40
N PRO A 50 21.35 9.31 -11.00
CA PRO A 50 21.72 7.98 -11.48
C PRO A 50 20.48 7.09 -11.30
N PRO A 51 20.14 6.24 -12.28
CA PRO A 51 18.97 5.40 -12.18
C PRO A 51 19.04 4.72 -10.83
N PRO A 52 17.98 4.85 -9.98
CA PRO A 52 18.00 4.25 -8.66
C PRO A 52 18.35 2.78 -8.81
N PRO A 53 19.07 2.21 -7.86
CA PRO A 53 19.55 0.85 -7.97
C PRO A 53 18.39 -0.03 -8.41
N ASN A 54 18.60 -0.77 -9.50
CA ASN A 54 17.66 -1.78 -9.95
C ASN A 54 17.45 -2.69 -8.74
N ILE A 55 16.26 -2.64 -8.13
CA ILE A 55 15.95 -3.55 -7.02
C ILE A 55 16.25 -4.92 -7.58
N ALA A 56 17.33 -5.54 -7.09
CA ALA A 56 17.71 -6.86 -7.51
C ALA A 56 16.45 -7.71 -7.35
N ARG A 57 15.87 -8.14 -8.47
CA ARG A 57 14.61 -8.91 -8.45
C ARG A 57 14.80 -10.00 -7.43
N PRO A 58 14.01 -10.04 -6.35
CA PRO A 58 14.24 -10.98 -5.28
C PRO A 58 14.27 -12.38 -5.87
N SER A 59 15.43 -13.02 -5.81
CA SER A 59 15.65 -14.37 -6.33
C SER A 59 15.20 -15.44 -5.33
N HIS A 60 14.31 -15.08 -4.38
CA HIS A 60 13.84 -16.01 -3.35
C HIS A 60 13.13 -17.18 -4.00
N GLU A 61 13.55 -18.39 -3.66
CA GLU A 61 12.99 -19.63 -4.20
C GLU A 61 11.88 -20.19 -3.29
N THR A 62 11.88 -19.78 -2.02
CA THR A 62 10.93 -20.24 -1.01
C THR A 62 10.10 -19.09 -0.41
N LEU A 63 8.95 -19.42 0.15
CA LEU A 63 8.10 -18.46 0.86
C LEU A 63 8.80 -17.90 2.11
N ALA A 64 9.52 -18.74 2.83
CA ALA A 64 10.28 -18.35 4.02
C ALA A 64 11.36 -17.30 3.69
N GLU A 65 12.14 -17.50 2.63
CA GLU A 65 13.14 -16.52 2.18
C GLU A 65 12.50 -15.18 1.80
N LEU A 66 11.35 -15.22 1.11
CA LEU A 66 10.61 -14.00 0.79
C LEU A 66 10.13 -13.27 2.06
N GLN A 67 9.60 -14.00 3.04
CA GLN A 67 9.15 -13.42 4.30
C GLN A 67 10.30 -12.80 5.09
N ASP A 68 11.45 -13.47 5.16
CA ASP A 68 12.66 -12.96 5.81
C ASP A 68 13.18 -11.69 5.09
N TRP A 69 13.15 -11.69 3.77
CA TRP A 69 13.51 -10.52 3.00
C TRP A 69 12.53 -9.35 3.23
N LEU A 70 11.22 -9.61 3.26
CA LEU A 70 10.22 -8.59 3.60
C LEU A 70 10.44 -8.04 5.02
N ALA A 71 10.93 -8.87 5.94
CA ALA A 71 11.20 -8.47 7.32
C ALA A 71 12.42 -7.55 7.45
N THR A 72 13.46 -7.73 6.62
CA THR A 72 14.78 -7.15 6.87
C THR A 72 15.28 -6.22 5.77
N SER A 73 14.79 -6.35 4.52
CA SER A 73 15.36 -5.67 3.37
C SER A 73 15.22 -4.14 3.44
N ALA A 74 16.34 -3.44 3.23
CA ALA A 74 16.35 -2.00 3.01
C ALA A 74 16.00 -1.61 1.56
N GLN A 75 15.85 -2.59 0.66
CA GLN A 75 15.53 -2.36 -0.76
C GLN A 75 14.04 -2.19 -1.04
N LEU A 76 13.17 -2.43 -0.06
CA LEU A 76 11.74 -2.18 -0.22
C LEU A 76 11.49 -0.68 -0.43
N PRO A 77 10.62 -0.30 -1.37
CA PRO A 77 10.23 1.09 -1.55
C PRO A 77 9.76 1.71 -0.22
N LEU A 78 10.19 2.93 0.06
CA LEU A 78 9.89 3.66 1.29
C LEU A 78 10.43 3.01 2.58
N ALA A 79 11.27 1.98 2.49
CA ALA A 79 11.90 1.38 3.67
C ALA A 79 12.95 2.31 4.27
N SER A 80 12.99 2.36 5.59
CA SER A 80 14.07 2.96 6.37
C SER A 80 14.53 1.98 7.45
N ALA A 81 15.67 2.26 8.07
CA ALA A 81 16.20 1.42 9.16
C ALA A 81 15.25 1.34 10.37
N THR A 82 14.37 2.33 10.54
CA THR A 82 13.41 2.43 11.64
C THR A 82 11.99 2.06 11.24
N SER A 83 11.74 1.66 9.96
CA SER A 83 10.41 1.30 9.49
C SER A 83 9.89 0.07 10.22
N LYS A 84 8.81 0.25 10.97
CA LYS A 84 8.08 -0.88 11.55
C LYS A 84 7.38 -1.64 10.42
N ARG A 85 7.44 -2.96 10.46
CA ARG A 85 6.90 -3.84 9.41
C ARG A 85 5.84 -4.76 9.97
N ILE A 86 4.83 -5.03 9.16
CA ILE A 86 3.83 -6.06 9.43
C ILE A 86 4.04 -7.16 8.39
N LEU A 87 4.35 -8.34 8.90
CA LEU A 87 4.65 -9.50 8.05
C LEU A 87 3.37 -10.25 7.70
N PRO A 88 3.36 -10.93 6.54
CA PRO A 88 2.30 -11.84 6.18
C PRO A 88 2.26 -13.03 7.14
N HIS A 89 1.09 -13.65 7.28
CA HIS A 89 0.91 -14.84 8.10
C HIS A 89 -0.14 -15.77 7.50
N GLY A 90 -0.07 -17.02 7.86
CA GLY A 90 -0.95 -18.09 7.40
C GLY A 90 -0.18 -19.27 6.80
N PRO A 91 -0.87 -20.36 6.45
CA PRO A 91 -0.25 -21.55 5.89
C PRO A 91 0.11 -21.38 4.41
N GLU A 92 1.15 -22.07 3.96
CA GLU A 92 1.34 -22.32 2.52
C GLU A 92 0.18 -23.16 1.96
N ASN A 93 -0.09 -23.02 0.67
CA ASN A 93 -1.20 -23.70 0.01
C ASN A 93 -2.58 -23.41 0.66
N ALA A 94 -2.73 -22.23 1.24
CA ALA A 94 -3.95 -21.79 1.90
C ALA A 94 -5.18 -21.94 1.00
N ALA A 95 -6.35 -22.18 1.60
CA ALA A 95 -7.61 -22.21 0.85
C ALA A 95 -7.90 -20.86 0.16
N ILE A 96 -7.46 -19.76 0.80
CA ILE A 96 -7.57 -18.41 0.27
C ILE A 96 -6.39 -17.55 0.73
N MET A 97 -5.92 -16.67 -0.15
CA MET A 97 -5.03 -15.58 0.21
C MET A 97 -5.79 -14.26 0.17
N LEU A 98 -5.71 -13.51 1.27
CA LEU A 98 -6.23 -12.16 1.38
C LEU A 98 -5.08 -11.19 1.17
N LEU A 99 -5.15 -10.34 0.16
CA LEU A 99 -4.11 -9.36 -0.14
C LEU A 99 -4.70 -7.94 -0.04
N THR A 100 -4.14 -7.15 0.86
CA THR A 100 -4.47 -5.72 1.05
C THR A 100 -3.35 -4.83 0.52
N GLU A 101 -3.53 -3.51 0.49
CA GLU A 101 -2.53 -2.57 -0.02
C GLU A 101 -1.36 -2.39 0.94
N ALA A 102 -1.56 -1.68 2.03
CA ALA A 102 -0.56 -1.39 3.06
C ALA A 102 -1.21 -1.36 4.45
N PRO A 103 -0.45 -1.66 5.51
CA PRO A 103 -0.97 -1.60 6.87
C PRO A 103 -1.35 -0.17 7.25
N THR A 104 -2.36 -0.03 8.09
CA THR A 104 -2.74 1.23 8.75
C THR A 104 -2.21 1.28 10.19
N ILE A 105 -2.42 2.39 10.88
CA ILE A 105 -2.05 2.53 12.30
C ILE A 105 -2.72 1.46 13.17
N GLU A 106 -3.98 1.11 12.86
CA GLU A 106 -4.71 0.06 13.60
C GLU A 106 -4.10 -1.33 13.39
N ASP A 107 -3.56 -1.60 12.20
CA ASP A 107 -2.89 -2.85 11.89
C ASP A 107 -1.58 -2.99 12.67
N TYR A 108 -0.85 -1.88 12.88
CA TYR A 108 0.34 -1.89 13.72
C TYR A 108 0.05 -2.19 15.20
N ALA A 109 -1.11 -1.81 15.69
CA ALA A 109 -1.53 -2.15 17.05
C ALA A 109 -1.80 -3.66 17.22
N SER A 110 -2.35 -4.29 16.17
CA SER A 110 -2.62 -5.73 16.15
C SER A 110 -1.45 -6.59 15.68
N GLY A 111 -0.46 -6.00 14.99
CA GLY A 111 0.64 -6.72 14.36
C GLY A 111 0.23 -7.57 13.16
N GLN A 112 -0.93 -7.30 12.55
CA GLN A 112 -1.50 -8.08 11.44
C GLN A 112 -1.78 -7.19 10.22
N PRO A 113 -1.67 -7.71 8.96
CA PRO A 113 -1.94 -6.95 7.75
C PRO A 113 -3.37 -6.38 7.66
N ILE A 114 -4.31 -7.02 8.36
CA ILE A 114 -5.68 -6.54 8.56
C ILE A 114 -5.97 -6.66 10.05
N GLY A 115 -6.11 -5.54 10.76
CA GLY A 115 -6.31 -5.49 12.21
C GLY A 115 -7.67 -4.94 12.63
N GLY A 116 -7.92 -4.94 13.94
CA GLY A 116 -9.10 -4.33 14.56
C GLY A 116 -10.43 -4.83 14.01
N ASP A 117 -11.41 -3.94 13.91
CA ASP A 117 -12.76 -4.25 13.41
C ASP A 117 -12.76 -4.75 11.96
N ALA A 118 -11.77 -4.33 11.16
CA ALA A 118 -11.62 -4.82 9.79
C ALA A 118 -11.34 -6.32 9.76
N TRP A 119 -10.52 -6.83 10.69
CA TRP A 119 -10.27 -8.25 10.81
C TRP A 119 -11.49 -9.01 11.32
N VAL A 120 -12.23 -8.44 12.28
CA VAL A 120 -13.50 -9.03 12.73
C VAL A 120 -14.46 -9.23 11.57
N LEU A 121 -14.60 -8.23 10.69
CA LEU A 121 -15.44 -8.35 9.51
C LEU A 121 -14.85 -9.34 8.50
N ALA A 122 -13.55 -9.31 8.22
CA ALA A 122 -12.90 -10.26 7.30
C ALA A 122 -13.11 -11.72 7.72
N ARG A 123 -12.99 -12.02 9.02
CA ARG A 123 -13.30 -13.36 9.55
C ARG A 123 -14.74 -13.79 9.33
N ARG A 124 -15.70 -12.86 9.47
CA ARG A 124 -17.11 -13.15 9.17
C ARG A 124 -17.34 -13.38 7.68
N MET A 125 -16.63 -12.64 6.81
CA MET A 125 -16.67 -12.87 5.36
C MET A 125 -16.11 -14.23 5.00
N LEU A 126 -14.99 -14.66 5.59
CA LEU A 126 -14.42 -16.00 5.42
C LEU A 126 -15.40 -17.08 5.90
N ALA A 127 -15.95 -16.94 7.10
CA ALA A 127 -16.91 -17.89 7.65
C ALA A 127 -18.16 -18.05 6.78
N ALA A 128 -18.62 -16.98 6.16
CA ALA A 128 -19.78 -16.99 5.27
C ALA A 128 -19.56 -17.82 3.99
N ILE A 129 -18.30 -18.04 3.60
CA ILE A 129 -17.91 -18.91 2.46
C ILE A 129 -17.28 -20.23 2.93
N GLY A 130 -17.46 -20.59 4.20
CA GLY A 130 -17.00 -21.88 4.76
C GLY A 130 -15.50 -22.01 4.98
N ILE A 131 -14.76 -20.87 5.02
CA ILE A 131 -13.32 -20.85 5.25
C ILE A 131 -13.03 -20.37 6.68
N THR A 132 -12.19 -21.09 7.42
CA THR A 132 -11.75 -20.67 8.74
C THR A 132 -10.49 -19.77 8.67
N PRO A 133 -10.22 -18.91 9.66
CA PRO A 133 -9.08 -18.00 9.63
C PRO A 133 -7.71 -18.69 9.50
N ASP A 134 -7.57 -19.88 10.06
CA ASP A 134 -6.36 -20.73 9.98
C ASP A 134 -6.12 -21.31 8.57
N GLN A 135 -7.13 -21.33 7.73
CA GLN A 135 -7.03 -21.72 6.32
C GLN A 135 -6.71 -20.54 5.39
N ALA A 136 -6.64 -19.33 5.93
CA ALA A 136 -6.36 -18.13 5.18
C ALA A 136 -4.90 -17.67 5.33
N TYR A 137 -4.30 -17.26 4.22
CA TYR A 137 -3.03 -16.55 4.20
C TYR A 137 -3.29 -15.05 4.04
N VAL A 138 -2.79 -14.22 4.96
CA VAL A 138 -3.06 -12.78 4.96
C VAL A 138 -1.77 -12.01 4.73
N ALA A 139 -1.78 -11.15 3.74
CA ALA A 139 -0.63 -10.35 3.34
C ALA A 139 -1.03 -8.94 2.90
N SER A 140 -0.06 -8.05 2.86
CA SER A 140 -0.17 -6.72 2.22
C SER A 140 0.83 -6.58 1.08
N LEU A 141 0.53 -5.73 0.10
CA LEU A 141 1.47 -5.37 -0.97
C LEU A 141 2.75 -4.78 -0.36
N SER A 142 2.59 -3.78 0.50
CA SER A 142 3.68 -3.21 1.27
C SER A 142 3.59 -3.68 2.72
N PRO A 143 4.68 -4.18 3.33
CA PRO A 143 4.71 -4.47 4.76
C PRO A 143 4.86 -3.20 5.61
N ILE A 144 5.03 -2.04 4.98
CA ILE A 144 5.35 -0.76 5.61
C ILE A 144 4.22 0.23 5.37
N ASN A 145 3.81 0.93 6.45
CA ASN A 145 3.01 2.14 6.32
C ASN A 145 3.95 3.36 6.32
N SER A 146 3.79 4.21 5.34
CA SER A 146 4.49 5.49 5.25
C SER A 146 3.45 6.61 5.19
N PRO A 147 2.97 7.12 6.35
CA PRO A 147 1.96 8.16 6.40
C PRO A 147 2.38 9.39 5.59
N GLY A 148 1.50 9.87 4.71
CA GLY A 148 1.77 11.02 3.85
C GLY A 148 2.67 10.76 2.64
N ALA A 149 3.35 9.62 2.56
CA ALA A 149 4.10 9.25 1.37
C ALA A 149 3.16 8.67 0.31
N ARG A 150 3.33 9.12 -0.93
CA ARG A 150 2.65 8.52 -2.08
C ARG A 150 3.62 7.58 -2.78
N LEU A 151 3.22 6.35 -2.99
CA LEU A 151 3.96 5.43 -3.84
C LEU A 151 4.07 6.04 -5.25
N SER A 152 5.29 6.13 -5.75
CA SER A 152 5.52 6.49 -7.15
C SER A 152 4.93 5.39 -8.05
N PRO A 153 4.70 5.65 -9.35
CA PRO A 153 4.29 4.60 -10.29
C PRO A 153 5.25 3.41 -10.29
N ARG A 154 6.55 3.68 -10.17
CA ARG A 154 7.60 2.66 -10.09
C ARG A 154 7.51 1.83 -8.81
N ASP A 155 7.36 2.47 -7.65
CA ASP A 155 7.22 1.75 -6.38
C ASP A 155 6.00 0.81 -6.38
N ARG A 156 4.92 1.22 -7.03
CA ARG A 156 3.73 0.35 -7.20
C ARG A 156 4.02 -0.85 -8.06
N GLU A 157 4.78 -0.67 -9.14
CA GLU A 157 5.17 -1.77 -10.02
C GLU A 157 6.11 -2.74 -9.31
N ASP A 158 7.08 -2.24 -8.55
CA ASP A 158 7.99 -3.03 -7.73
C ASP A 158 7.21 -3.85 -6.68
N TYR A 159 6.26 -3.23 -5.97
CA TYR A 159 5.39 -3.96 -5.04
C TYR A 159 4.47 -4.95 -5.74
N ALA A 160 3.97 -4.64 -6.93
CA ALA A 160 3.16 -5.57 -7.71
C ALA A 160 3.95 -6.81 -8.12
N GLU A 161 5.22 -6.64 -8.51
CA GLU A 161 6.10 -7.77 -8.86
C GLU A 161 6.40 -8.64 -7.63
N ILE A 162 6.72 -8.02 -6.49
CA ILE A 162 6.89 -8.71 -5.21
C ILE A 162 5.63 -9.50 -4.86
N ALA A 163 4.45 -8.89 -5.00
CA ALA A 163 3.18 -9.54 -4.69
C ALA A 163 2.86 -10.71 -5.63
N ARG A 164 3.13 -10.59 -6.93
CA ARG A 164 3.00 -11.72 -7.86
C ARG A 164 3.89 -12.88 -7.46
N ARG A 165 5.15 -12.60 -7.10
CA ARG A 165 6.06 -13.63 -6.60
C ARG A 165 5.55 -14.24 -5.30
N HIS A 166 5.00 -13.41 -4.40
CA HIS A 166 4.41 -13.87 -3.15
C HIS A 166 3.27 -14.86 -3.41
N VAL A 167 2.36 -14.57 -4.35
CA VAL A 167 1.29 -15.48 -4.76
C VAL A 167 1.85 -16.79 -5.31
N ARG A 168 2.90 -16.73 -6.17
CA ARG A 168 3.54 -17.94 -6.71
C ARG A 168 4.14 -18.84 -5.64
N LEU A 169 4.75 -18.24 -4.61
CA LEU A 169 5.40 -18.98 -3.52
C LEU A 169 4.40 -19.49 -2.49
N ALA A 170 3.41 -18.69 -2.11
CA ALA A 170 2.36 -19.09 -1.16
C ALA A 170 1.38 -20.13 -1.74
N LYS A 171 1.23 -20.20 -3.06
CA LYS A 171 0.38 -21.16 -3.81
C LYS A 171 -1.04 -21.28 -3.25
N PRO A 172 -1.76 -20.18 -3.01
CA PRO A 172 -3.11 -20.26 -2.50
C PRO A 172 -4.05 -20.86 -3.56
N ARG A 173 -5.13 -21.51 -3.13
CA ARG A 173 -6.15 -22.01 -4.05
C ARG A 173 -6.97 -20.87 -4.68
N ARG A 174 -7.19 -19.79 -3.94
CA ARG A 174 -7.94 -18.59 -4.36
C ARG A 174 -7.25 -17.34 -3.87
N LEU A 175 -7.40 -16.24 -4.58
CA LEU A 175 -6.85 -14.93 -4.20
C LEU A 175 -7.96 -13.89 -4.13
N LEU A 176 -8.12 -13.24 -3.00
CA LEU A 176 -9.03 -12.12 -2.79
C LEU A 176 -8.24 -10.83 -2.62
N LEU A 177 -8.41 -9.90 -3.56
CA LEU A 177 -7.76 -8.59 -3.54
C LEU A 177 -8.67 -7.57 -2.87
N PHE A 178 -8.20 -6.94 -1.80
CA PHE A 178 -8.92 -5.89 -1.10
C PHE A 178 -8.52 -4.49 -1.58
N GLY A 179 -9.50 -3.71 -2.02
CA GLY A 179 -9.31 -2.30 -2.32
C GLY A 179 -8.25 -2.07 -3.41
N ASP A 180 -7.27 -1.20 -3.11
CA ASP A 180 -6.27 -0.76 -4.09
C ASP A 180 -5.20 -1.83 -4.43
N ALA A 181 -5.17 -2.97 -3.74
CA ALA A 181 -4.40 -4.13 -4.17
C ALA A 181 -4.80 -4.59 -5.58
N SER A 182 -6.07 -4.40 -5.98
CA SER A 182 -6.55 -4.66 -7.33
C SER A 182 -5.89 -3.74 -8.37
N THR A 183 -5.67 -2.48 -8.04
CA THR A 183 -5.00 -1.52 -8.94
C THR A 183 -3.55 -1.94 -9.22
N ALA A 184 -2.85 -2.42 -8.20
CA ALA A 184 -1.47 -2.87 -8.35
C ALA A 184 -1.34 -4.14 -9.20
N LEU A 185 -2.19 -5.15 -8.97
CA LEU A 185 -2.06 -6.46 -9.63
C LEU A 185 -2.84 -6.58 -10.93
N LEU A 186 -3.97 -5.90 -11.06
CA LEU A 186 -4.87 -5.99 -12.22
C LEU A 186 -4.85 -4.74 -13.11
N GLY A 187 -4.18 -3.66 -12.67
CA GLY A 187 -4.16 -2.37 -13.38
C GLY A 187 -5.52 -1.65 -13.37
N LYS A 188 -6.48 -2.09 -12.55
CA LYS A 188 -7.85 -1.56 -12.48
C LYS A 188 -8.22 -1.24 -11.03
N PRO A 189 -8.83 -0.07 -10.77
CA PRO A 189 -9.36 0.24 -9.44
C PRO A 189 -10.45 -0.78 -9.06
N VAL A 190 -10.65 -1.00 -7.76
CA VAL A 190 -11.58 -2.01 -7.26
C VAL A 190 -12.99 -1.87 -7.84
N ALA A 191 -13.48 -0.66 -8.06
CA ALA A 191 -14.80 -0.42 -8.65
C ALA A 191 -14.97 -1.00 -10.06
N GLN A 192 -13.89 -1.13 -10.82
CA GLN A 192 -13.87 -1.71 -12.18
C GLN A 192 -13.43 -3.17 -12.19
N ALA A 193 -12.64 -3.59 -11.21
CA ALA A 193 -12.11 -4.95 -11.13
C ALA A 193 -13.09 -5.94 -10.47
N ARG A 194 -13.94 -5.45 -9.54
CA ARG A 194 -14.91 -6.30 -8.84
C ARG A 194 -16.00 -6.85 -9.77
N GLY A 195 -16.65 -7.91 -9.36
CA GLY A 195 -17.73 -8.55 -10.14
C GLY A 195 -17.21 -9.35 -11.35
N HIS A 196 -15.90 -9.58 -11.45
CA HIS A 196 -15.26 -10.37 -12.50
C HIS A 196 -14.22 -11.32 -11.90
N VAL A 197 -14.07 -12.47 -12.54
CA VAL A 197 -12.98 -13.39 -12.25
C VAL A 197 -11.75 -12.98 -13.04
N HIS A 198 -10.64 -12.91 -12.35
CA HIS A 198 -9.31 -12.66 -12.90
C HIS A 198 -8.39 -13.84 -12.60
N LYS A 199 -7.21 -13.87 -13.20
CA LYS A 199 -6.14 -14.82 -12.87
C LYS A 199 -4.85 -14.05 -12.59
N VAL A 200 -4.28 -14.25 -11.40
CA VAL A 200 -2.96 -13.73 -11.02
C VAL A 200 -2.07 -14.92 -10.76
N GLU A 201 -0.97 -15.05 -11.49
CA GLU A 201 -0.06 -16.19 -11.39
C GLU A 201 -0.76 -17.56 -11.52
N GLY A 202 -1.80 -17.63 -12.35
CA GLY A 202 -2.62 -18.84 -12.53
C GLY A 202 -3.68 -19.07 -11.45
N VAL A 203 -3.68 -18.29 -10.37
CA VAL A 203 -4.63 -18.41 -9.25
C VAL A 203 -5.93 -17.66 -9.58
N ARG A 204 -7.08 -18.32 -9.37
CA ARG A 204 -8.40 -17.67 -9.46
C ARG A 204 -8.47 -16.49 -8.49
N THR A 205 -8.76 -15.32 -9.02
CA THR A 205 -8.65 -14.04 -8.30
C THR A 205 -9.93 -13.23 -8.48
N VAL A 206 -10.44 -12.67 -7.39
CA VAL A 206 -11.53 -11.69 -7.42
C VAL A 206 -11.10 -10.46 -6.59
N ALA A 207 -11.48 -9.28 -7.06
CA ALA A 207 -11.29 -8.04 -6.32
C ALA A 207 -12.59 -7.67 -5.59
N THR A 208 -12.48 -7.13 -4.38
CA THR A 208 -13.62 -6.64 -3.61
C THR A 208 -13.23 -5.45 -2.72
N PHE A 209 -14.22 -4.82 -2.11
CA PHE A 209 -13.98 -3.72 -1.18
C PHE A 209 -13.27 -4.20 0.09
N HIS A 210 -12.33 -3.37 0.57
CA HIS A 210 -11.65 -3.62 1.83
C HIS A 210 -12.65 -3.63 3.01
N PRO A 211 -12.50 -4.50 4.02
CA PRO A 211 -13.41 -4.54 5.17
C PRO A 211 -13.60 -3.19 5.87
N ARG A 212 -12.58 -2.33 5.96
CA ARG A 212 -12.71 -0.96 6.50
C ARG A 212 -13.67 -0.10 5.69
N HIS A 213 -13.69 -0.25 4.37
CA HIS A 213 -14.66 0.42 3.51
C HIS A 213 -16.07 -0.06 3.82
N LEU A 214 -16.25 -1.38 3.96
CA LEU A 214 -17.56 -2.00 4.22
C LEU A 214 -18.12 -1.65 5.61
N ILE A 215 -17.26 -1.35 6.59
CA ILE A 215 -17.68 -0.84 7.90
C ILE A 215 -18.23 0.57 7.75
N LYS A 216 -17.55 1.43 6.99
CA LYS A 216 -17.96 2.82 6.74
C LYS A 216 -19.15 2.92 5.78
N ARG A 217 -19.31 1.96 4.87
CA ARG A 217 -20.36 1.90 3.86
C ARG A 217 -21.06 0.53 3.88
N PRO A 218 -21.98 0.31 4.84
CA PRO A 218 -22.61 -0.99 5.02
C PRO A 218 -23.42 -1.49 3.82
N LEU A 219 -23.94 -0.59 2.97
CA LEU A 219 -24.69 -0.96 1.77
C LEU A 219 -23.84 -1.70 0.73
N ASP A 220 -22.53 -1.46 0.71
CA ASP A 220 -21.62 -2.12 -0.21
C ASP A 220 -21.30 -3.58 0.18
N LYS A 221 -21.79 -4.05 1.35
CA LYS A 221 -21.63 -5.45 1.79
C LYS A 221 -22.34 -6.44 0.85
N SER A 222 -23.46 -6.04 0.26
CA SER A 222 -24.15 -6.86 -0.74
C SER A 222 -23.30 -7.10 -1.98
N LEU A 223 -22.56 -6.09 -2.40
CA LEU A 223 -21.64 -6.18 -3.54
C LEU A 223 -20.44 -7.07 -3.20
N ALA A 224 -19.87 -6.89 -2.00
CA ALA A 224 -18.78 -7.76 -1.54
C ALA A 224 -19.21 -9.22 -1.39
N TRP A 225 -20.47 -9.46 -0.99
CA TRP A 225 -21.03 -10.80 -0.94
C TRP A 225 -21.08 -11.46 -2.33
N GLN A 226 -21.53 -10.73 -3.34
CA GLN A 226 -21.52 -11.21 -4.73
C GLN A 226 -20.09 -11.56 -5.21
N ASP A 227 -19.11 -10.73 -4.85
CA ASP A 227 -17.71 -10.98 -5.18
C ASP A 227 -17.18 -12.27 -4.51
N LEU A 228 -17.58 -12.53 -3.25
CA LEU A 228 -17.22 -13.76 -2.54
C LEU A 228 -17.86 -15.00 -3.17
N LEU A 229 -19.14 -14.93 -3.53
CA LEU A 229 -19.80 -16.03 -4.24
C LEU A 229 -19.11 -16.34 -5.56
N LEU A 230 -18.80 -15.29 -6.34
CA LEU A 230 -18.06 -15.41 -7.59
C LEU A 230 -16.70 -16.08 -7.41
N LEU A 231 -15.98 -15.78 -6.31
CA LEU A 231 -14.71 -16.41 -5.99
C LEU A 231 -14.83 -17.91 -5.71
N MET A 232 -15.99 -18.33 -5.15
CA MET A 232 -16.24 -19.71 -4.74
C MET A 232 -16.87 -20.56 -5.85
N GLU A 233 -17.38 -19.97 -6.92
CA GLU A 233 -17.86 -20.74 -8.08
C GLU A 233 -16.72 -21.60 -8.64
N ASP A 234 -16.97 -22.90 -8.81
CA ASP A 234 -16.00 -23.79 -9.44
C ASP A 234 -15.92 -23.48 -10.95
N GLU A 235 -14.74 -23.63 -11.54
CA GLU A 235 -14.58 -23.57 -12.99
C GLU A 235 -15.27 -24.83 -13.57
N SER A 236 -16.43 -24.63 -14.20
CA SER A 236 -17.15 -25.69 -14.92
C SER A 236 -16.43 -26.06 -16.20
#